data_cdfd3cbd567742f4bf3ae00d3f208e88
#
_entry.id   cdfd3cbd567742f4bf3ae00d3f208e88
#
_cell.length_a   1.000
_cell.length_b   1.000
_cell.length_c   1.000
_cell.angle_alpha   90.00
_cell.angle_beta   90.00
_cell.angle_gamma   90.00
#
_symmetry.space_group_name_H-M   'P 1'
#
loop_
_entity.id
_entity.type
_entity.pdbx_description
1 polymer ?
#
loop_
_entity_poly.entity_id
_entity_poly.type
_entity_poly.pdbx_seq_one_letter_code
_entity_poly.pdbx_strand_id
1 'polypeptide(L)'
;YKRQGTSSILSGACVRALGKFLGTNWSYSDVYELVLNLEQIMSTGGGWQDQVGGLTGGIKYITSRPGMKQKLKVEYLDLDEATKTELQERFVLIYTGQRRLARNLLRDVVGNYIGGKKESKEALEEMKHLAVMMRYELEQGDVDAFARLLNEHWEVSKLSLIHISEPTRPLY
;
A
#
# COMPACT_ATOMS: atom_id res chain seq x y z
N TYR A 1 1.08 -18.61 -4.77
CA TYR A 1 0.46 -17.33 -5.17
C TYR A 1 0.78 -16.30 -4.13
N LYS A 2 1.70 -15.39 -4.43
CA LYS A 2 1.86 -14.18 -3.65
C LYS A 2 0.73 -13.26 -4.06
N ARG A 3 -0.20 -13.05 -3.15
CA ARG A 3 -1.36 -12.19 -3.35
C ARG A 3 -1.10 -10.89 -2.59
N GLN A 4 -0.34 -10.00 -3.19
CA GLN A 4 -0.18 -8.67 -2.62
C GLN A 4 -1.52 -7.94 -2.79
N GLY A 5 -2.15 -7.55 -1.68
CA GLY A 5 -3.45 -6.87 -1.68
C GLY A 5 -4.67 -7.72 -2.06
N THR A 6 -4.49 -8.98 -2.51
CA THR A 6 -5.61 -9.79 -3.02
C THR A 6 -6.65 -10.13 -1.95
N SER A 7 -6.24 -10.30 -0.69
CA SER A 7 -7.19 -10.56 0.41
C SER A 7 -8.11 -9.38 0.64
N SER A 8 -7.56 -8.17 0.70
CA SER A 8 -8.31 -6.94 0.89
C SER A 8 -9.21 -6.63 -0.30
N ILE A 9 -8.73 -6.85 -1.53
CA ILE A 9 -9.53 -6.69 -2.76
C ILE A 9 -10.68 -7.70 -2.79
N LEU A 10 -10.41 -8.97 -2.48
CA LEU A 10 -11.44 -10.01 -2.40
C LEU A 10 -12.47 -9.70 -1.32
N SER A 11 -12.03 -9.30 -0.13
CA SER A 11 -12.92 -8.88 0.96
C SER A 11 -13.80 -7.71 0.52
N GLY A 12 -13.24 -6.72 -0.17
CA GLY A 12 -14.00 -5.60 -0.71
C GLY A 12 -15.03 -6.02 -1.76
N ALA A 13 -14.68 -6.94 -2.64
CA ALA A 13 -15.62 -7.51 -3.61
C ALA A 13 -16.78 -8.25 -2.91
N CYS A 14 -16.48 -9.05 -1.87
CA CYS A 14 -17.50 -9.73 -1.07
C CYS A 14 -18.41 -8.74 -0.34
N VAL A 15 -17.83 -7.71 0.29
CA VAL A 15 -18.62 -6.66 0.97
C VAL A 15 -19.55 -5.96 -0.02
N ARG A 16 -19.05 -5.59 -1.21
CA ARG A 16 -19.88 -4.98 -2.26
C ARG A 16 -20.99 -5.90 -2.74
N ALA A 17 -20.71 -7.18 -2.95
CA ALA A 17 -21.70 -8.17 -3.38
C ALA A 17 -22.78 -8.35 -2.32
N LEU A 18 -22.41 -8.48 -1.04
CA LEU A 18 -23.35 -8.56 0.09
C LEU A 18 -24.19 -7.29 0.22
N GLY A 19 -23.56 -6.12 0.10
CA GLY A 19 -24.29 -4.85 0.12
C GLY A 19 -25.37 -4.80 -0.95
N LYS A 20 -25.02 -5.18 -2.18
CA LYS A 20 -25.97 -5.25 -3.29
C LYS A 20 -27.10 -6.25 -3.03
N PHE A 21 -26.79 -7.41 -2.49
CA PHE A 21 -27.76 -8.45 -2.14
C PHE A 21 -28.73 -7.96 -1.04
N LEU A 22 -28.23 -7.25 -0.03
CA LEU A 22 -29.01 -6.72 1.09
C LEU A 22 -29.74 -5.40 0.75
N GLY A 23 -29.59 -4.89 -0.46
CA GLY A 23 -30.18 -3.61 -0.88
C GLY A 23 -29.54 -2.39 -0.21
N THR A 24 -28.35 -2.54 0.38
CA THR A 24 -27.59 -1.43 0.99
C THR A 24 -26.76 -0.73 -0.08
N ASN A 25 -26.69 0.59 0.01
CA ASN A 25 -25.94 1.41 -0.96
C ASN A 25 -24.67 1.98 -0.31
N TRP A 26 -23.76 1.09 0.09
CA TRP A 26 -22.48 1.47 0.66
C TRP A 26 -21.60 2.22 -0.33
N SER A 27 -21.07 3.37 0.11
CA SER A 27 -20.04 4.10 -0.62
C SER A 27 -18.72 3.33 -0.63
N TYR A 28 -17.78 3.70 -1.49
CA TYR A 28 -16.43 3.12 -1.43
C TYR A 28 -15.74 3.39 -0.08
N SER A 29 -16.00 4.55 0.53
CA SER A 29 -15.46 4.86 1.86
C SER A 29 -15.95 3.86 2.91
N ASP A 30 -17.25 3.51 2.88
CA ASP A 30 -17.82 2.52 3.81
C ASP A 30 -17.19 1.13 3.57
N VAL A 31 -17.00 0.77 2.29
CA VAL A 31 -16.35 -0.51 1.94
C VAL A 31 -14.91 -0.55 2.42
N TYR A 32 -14.15 0.54 2.31
CA TYR A 32 -12.78 0.60 2.80
C TYR A 32 -12.71 0.40 4.31
N GLU A 33 -13.61 1.04 5.06
CA GLU A 33 -13.69 0.89 6.52
C GLU A 33 -14.10 -0.54 6.92
N LEU A 34 -15.10 -1.11 6.26
CA LEU A 34 -15.54 -2.49 6.50
C LEU A 34 -14.42 -3.51 6.22
N VAL A 35 -13.67 -3.34 5.13
CA VAL A 35 -12.53 -4.20 4.81
C VAL A 35 -11.42 -4.04 5.84
N LEU A 36 -11.11 -2.81 6.26
CA LEU A 36 -10.13 -2.58 7.32
C LEU A 36 -10.53 -3.29 8.62
N ASN A 37 -11.79 -3.20 9.02
CA ASN A 37 -12.31 -3.89 10.21
C ASN A 37 -12.19 -5.41 10.08
N LEU A 38 -12.52 -5.98 8.92
CA LEU A 38 -12.34 -7.41 8.63
C LEU A 38 -10.87 -7.83 8.77
N GLU A 39 -9.94 -7.05 8.23
CA GLU A 39 -8.50 -7.29 8.35
C GLU A 39 -8.04 -7.27 9.81
N GLN A 40 -8.54 -6.34 10.62
CA GLN A 40 -8.24 -6.28 12.06
C GLN A 40 -8.80 -7.50 12.81
N ILE A 41 -10.03 -7.92 12.54
CA ILE A 41 -10.65 -9.12 13.13
C ILE A 41 -9.85 -10.37 12.77
N MET A 42 -9.37 -10.46 11.52
CA MET A 42 -8.51 -11.57 11.07
C MET A 42 -7.08 -11.48 11.63
N SER A 43 -6.78 -10.46 12.41
CA SER A 43 -5.46 -10.21 13.01
C SER A 43 -4.32 -10.18 11.96
N THR A 44 -4.59 -9.70 10.75
CA THR A 44 -3.57 -9.56 9.72
C THR A 44 -2.66 -8.36 9.97
N GLY A 45 -3.15 -7.37 10.72
CA GLY A 45 -2.44 -6.11 11.01
C GLY A 45 -2.27 -5.23 9.76
N GLY A 46 -3.03 -5.51 8.70
CA GLY A 46 -3.03 -4.74 7.46
C GLY A 46 -3.58 -3.33 7.63
N GLY A 47 -3.15 -2.43 6.77
CA GLY A 47 -3.68 -1.08 6.63
C GLY A 47 -4.78 -1.01 5.57
N TRP A 48 -5.06 0.20 5.14
CA TRP A 48 -6.11 0.50 4.14
C TRP A 48 -5.57 0.58 2.69
N GLN A 49 -4.27 0.46 2.45
CA GLN A 49 -3.64 0.72 1.15
C GLN A 49 -4.16 -0.22 0.06
N ASP A 50 -4.25 -1.50 0.36
CA ASP A 50 -4.58 -2.53 -0.62
C ASP A 50 -6.02 -2.40 -1.13
N GLN A 51 -6.98 -2.18 -0.23
CA GLN A 51 -8.37 -2.00 -0.62
C GLN A 51 -8.59 -0.68 -1.37
N VAL A 52 -7.97 0.42 -0.93
CA VAL A 52 -8.10 1.70 -1.63
C VAL A 52 -7.36 1.65 -2.98
N GLY A 53 -6.20 1.00 -3.02
CA GLY A 53 -5.44 0.82 -4.25
C GLY A 53 -6.15 -0.04 -5.29
N GLY A 54 -6.78 -1.14 -4.87
CA GLY A 54 -7.26 -2.19 -5.77
C GLY A 54 -8.74 -2.23 -6.06
N LEU A 55 -9.62 -1.60 -5.24
CA LEU A 55 -11.06 -1.63 -5.48
C LEU A 55 -11.55 -0.58 -6.48
N THR A 56 -10.78 0.46 -6.69
CA THR A 56 -11.04 1.49 -7.69
C THR A 56 -9.83 1.67 -8.59
N GLY A 57 -10.05 1.87 -9.88
CA GLY A 57 -8.97 2.11 -10.85
C GLY A 57 -8.30 3.47 -10.68
N GLY A 58 -7.33 3.75 -11.56
CA GLY A 58 -6.62 5.03 -11.63
C GLY A 58 -5.41 5.12 -10.72
N ILE A 59 -4.59 6.13 -10.96
CA ILE A 59 -3.41 6.47 -10.16
C ILE A 59 -3.86 7.41 -9.06
N LYS A 60 -3.50 7.09 -7.81
CA LYS A 60 -4.06 7.78 -6.65
C LYS A 60 -2.98 8.17 -5.65
N TYR A 61 -3.12 9.36 -5.11
CA TYR A 61 -2.40 9.79 -3.93
C TYR A 61 -3.35 9.77 -2.72
N ILE A 62 -2.99 9.04 -1.68
CA ILE A 62 -3.89 8.76 -0.58
C ILE A 62 -3.23 9.20 0.72
N THR A 63 -3.96 9.99 1.50
CA THR A 63 -3.53 10.43 2.83
C THR A 63 -4.56 10.07 3.89
N SER A 64 -4.11 9.91 5.11
CA SER A 64 -4.98 9.77 6.28
C SER A 64 -4.51 10.67 7.41
N ARG A 65 -5.46 11.10 8.25
CA ARG A 65 -5.12 11.79 9.50
C ARG A 65 -4.96 10.77 10.62
N PRO A 66 -4.04 11.02 11.58
CA PRO A 66 -3.94 10.18 12.76
C PRO A 66 -5.23 10.21 13.59
N GLY A 67 -5.52 9.12 14.30
CA GLY A 67 -6.68 9.02 15.18
C GLY A 67 -7.36 7.66 15.12
N MET A 68 -8.26 7.41 16.07
CA MET A 68 -9.04 6.17 16.16
C MET A 68 -9.97 5.95 14.97
N LYS A 69 -10.53 7.02 14.43
CA LYS A 69 -11.32 6.99 13.19
C LYS A 69 -10.48 7.57 12.07
N GLN A 70 -9.91 6.70 11.26
CA GLN A 70 -9.14 7.12 10.09
C GLN A 70 -10.07 7.71 9.03
N LYS A 71 -9.79 8.95 8.63
CA LYS A 71 -10.44 9.59 7.48
C LYS A 71 -9.44 9.60 6.34
N LEU A 72 -9.74 8.82 5.31
CA LEU A 72 -8.94 8.76 4.09
C LEU A 72 -9.32 9.90 3.16
N LYS A 73 -8.31 10.58 2.62
CA LYS A 73 -8.45 11.47 1.49
C LYS A 73 -7.81 10.81 0.28
N VAL A 74 -8.62 10.49 -0.72
CA VAL A 74 -8.19 9.86 -1.97
C VAL A 74 -8.21 10.92 -3.06
N GLU A 75 -7.05 11.22 -3.61
CA GLU A 75 -6.87 12.15 -4.72
C GLU A 75 -6.47 11.35 -5.96
N TYR A 76 -7.25 11.47 -7.02
CA TYR A 76 -6.91 10.87 -8.30
C TYR A 76 -5.97 11.81 -9.04
N LEU A 77 -4.84 11.28 -9.48
CA LEU A 77 -3.89 12.04 -10.28
C LEU A 77 -4.38 12.06 -11.73
N ASP A 78 -4.59 13.25 -12.26
CA ASP A 78 -4.95 13.44 -13.65
C ASP A 78 -3.67 13.65 -14.46
N LEU A 79 -3.05 12.54 -14.86
CA LEU A 79 -1.84 12.53 -15.66
C LEU A 79 -2.22 12.62 -17.14
N ASP A 80 -1.35 13.22 -17.94
CA ASP A 80 -1.51 13.20 -19.39
C ASP A 80 -1.36 11.78 -19.98
N GLU A 81 -1.83 11.59 -21.21
CA GLU A 81 -1.83 10.28 -21.85
C GLU A 81 -0.40 9.80 -22.21
N ALA A 82 0.54 10.72 -22.44
CA ALA A 82 1.92 10.36 -22.68
C ALA A 82 2.57 9.75 -21.44
N THR A 83 2.41 10.39 -20.29
CA THR A 83 2.88 9.88 -18.99
C THR A 83 2.25 8.54 -18.62
N LYS A 84 0.94 8.38 -18.85
CA LYS A 84 0.24 7.10 -18.61
C LYS A 84 0.78 5.98 -19.49
N THR A 85 1.00 6.28 -20.77
CA THR A 85 1.53 5.32 -21.75
C THR A 85 2.95 4.91 -21.36
N GLU A 86 3.80 5.87 -21.05
CA GLU A 86 5.18 5.60 -20.62
C GLU A 86 5.24 4.75 -19.36
N LEU A 87 4.42 5.06 -18.33
CA LEU A 87 4.29 4.22 -17.13
C LEU A 87 3.88 2.79 -17.48
N GLN A 88 2.91 2.63 -18.39
CA GLN A 88 2.42 1.30 -18.77
C GLN A 88 3.48 0.50 -19.52
N GLU A 89 4.26 1.13 -20.38
CA GLU A 89 5.34 0.48 -21.15
C GLU A 89 6.52 0.09 -20.29
N ARG A 90 6.82 0.87 -19.26
CA ARG A 90 7.95 0.63 -18.34
C ARG A 90 7.61 -0.27 -17.16
N PHE A 91 6.32 -0.48 -16.88
CA PHE A 91 5.89 -1.27 -15.72
C PHE A 91 6.02 -2.76 -16.00
N VAL A 92 6.88 -3.44 -15.25
CA VAL A 92 7.12 -4.89 -15.39
C VAL A 92 6.66 -5.62 -14.13
N LEU A 93 5.79 -6.60 -14.29
CA LEU A 93 5.36 -7.47 -13.22
C LEU A 93 6.15 -8.78 -13.23
N ILE A 94 6.96 -9.02 -12.18
CA ILE A 94 7.77 -10.22 -12.04
C ILE A 94 7.20 -11.13 -10.96
N TYR A 95 6.86 -12.37 -11.33
CA TYR A 95 6.44 -13.37 -10.36
C TYR A 95 7.66 -14.06 -9.73
N THR A 96 7.86 -13.88 -8.42
CA THR A 96 9.03 -14.41 -7.70
C THR A 96 8.87 -15.84 -7.19
N GLY A 97 7.68 -16.45 -7.31
CA GLY A 97 7.41 -17.79 -6.80
C GLY A 97 7.36 -17.94 -5.28
N GLN A 98 7.78 -16.94 -4.52
CA GLN A 98 7.85 -17.01 -3.07
C GLN A 98 6.50 -16.70 -2.40
N ARG A 99 6.17 -17.47 -1.35
CA ARG A 99 5.04 -17.19 -0.46
C ARG A 99 5.58 -16.61 0.85
N ARG A 100 5.09 -15.45 1.24
CA ARG A 100 5.38 -14.85 2.55
C ARG A 100 4.08 -14.51 3.27
N LEU A 101 4.07 -14.72 4.58
CA LEU A 101 3.01 -14.22 5.45
C LEU A 101 3.37 -12.77 5.81
N ALA A 102 2.63 -11.82 5.25
CA ALA A 102 2.83 -10.38 5.53
C ALA A 102 2.60 -10.04 7.02
N ARG A 103 1.81 -10.84 7.71
CA ARG A 103 1.43 -10.66 9.13
C ARG A 103 2.62 -10.45 10.07
N ASN A 104 3.65 -11.30 9.97
CA ASN A 104 4.81 -11.19 10.87
C ASN A 104 5.60 -9.91 10.60
N LEU A 105 5.80 -9.58 9.32
CA LEU A 105 6.49 -8.38 8.87
C LEU A 105 5.81 -7.10 9.40
N LEU A 106 4.49 -7.01 9.23
CA LEU A 106 3.71 -5.86 9.70
C LEU A 106 3.75 -5.73 11.23
N ARG A 107 3.69 -6.84 11.96
CA ARG A 107 3.82 -6.83 13.41
C ARG A 107 5.16 -6.26 13.87
N ASP A 108 6.24 -6.62 13.20
CA ASP A 108 7.59 -6.14 13.55
C ASP A 108 7.74 -4.65 13.25
N VAL A 109 7.24 -4.17 12.10
CA VAL A 109 7.21 -2.73 11.77
C VAL A 109 6.43 -1.94 12.82
N VAL A 110 5.22 -2.38 13.14
CA VAL A 110 4.37 -1.73 14.15
C VAL A 110 5.02 -1.80 15.53
N GLY A 111 5.61 -2.93 15.91
CA GLY A 111 6.32 -3.11 17.17
C GLY A 111 7.52 -2.18 17.30
N ASN A 112 8.30 -2.01 16.25
CA ASN A 112 9.44 -1.09 16.21
C ASN A 112 8.99 0.38 16.33
N TYR A 113 7.90 0.74 15.65
CA TYR A 113 7.35 2.09 15.72
C TYR A 113 6.82 2.42 17.12
N ILE A 114 6.00 1.52 17.71
CA ILE A 114 5.45 1.69 19.07
C ILE A 114 6.58 1.66 20.11
N GLY A 115 7.58 0.80 19.93
CA GLY A 115 8.76 0.71 20.78
C GLY A 115 9.69 1.91 20.68
N GLY A 116 9.38 2.89 19.84
CA GLY A 116 10.07 4.16 19.77
C GLY A 116 11.44 4.11 19.08
N LYS A 117 11.73 3.05 18.30
CA LYS A 117 12.99 2.96 17.56
C LYS A 117 13.15 4.14 16.61
N LYS A 118 14.21 4.88 16.81
CA LYS A 118 14.48 6.13 16.08
C LYS A 118 14.57 5.90 14.57
N GLU A 119 15.35 4.90 14.17
CA GLU A 119 15.57 4.55 12.76
C GLU A 119 14.27 4.17 12.05
N SER A 120 13.36 3.45 12.74
CA SER A 120 12.05 3.09 12.17
C SER A 120 11.15 4.29 11.98
N LYS A 121 11.19 5.25 12.91
CA LYS A 121 10.42 6.50 12.79
C LYS A 121 10.93 7.38 11.67
N GLU A 122 12.25 7.57 11.60
CA GLU A 122 12.91 8.34 10.54
C GLU A 122 12.63 7.73 9.16
N ALA A 123 12.73 6.40 9.02
CA ALA A 123 12.42 5.73 7.77
C ALA A 123 10.95 5.92 7.36
N LEU A 124 9.99 5.85 8.29
CA LEU A 124 8.58 6.08 7.99
C LEU A 124 8.28 7.54 7.58
N GLU A 125 8.94 8.51 8.21
CA GLU A 125 8.80 9.92 7.80
C GLU A 125 9.42 10.15 6.41
N GLU A 126 10.58 9.55 6.13
CA GLU A 126 11.20 9.61 4.82
C GLU A 126 10.33 8.97 3.73
N MET A 127 9.73 7.79 4.00
CA MET A 127 8.78 7.17 3.07
C MET A 127 7.58 8.08 2.75
N LYS A 128 7.10 8.84 3.74
CA LYS A 128 6.02 9.84 3.52
C LYS A 128 6.50 10.98 2.64
N HIS A 129 7.70 11.47 2.87
CA HIS A 129 8.31 12.52 2.04
C HIS A 129 8.45 12.05 0.59
N LEU A 130 9.04 10.87 0.39
CA LEU A 130 9.18 10.26 -0.93
C LEU A 130 7.85 10.09 -1.67
N ALA A 131 6.78 9.73 -0.96
CA ALA A 131 5.45 9.61 -1.57
C ALA A 131 4.93 10.96 -2.10
N VAL A 132 5.24 12.08 -1.43
CA VAL A 132 4.91 13.43 -1.92
C VAL A 132 5.73 13.76 -3.17
N MET A 133 7.03 13.47 -3.15
CA MET A 133 7.91 13.71 -4.30
C MET A 133 7.49 12.86 -5.50
N MET A 134 7.20 11.57 -5.30
CA MET A 134 6.70 10.68 -6.36
C MET A 134 5.43 11.21 -7.02
N ARG A 135 4.50 11.73 -6.22
CA ARG A 135 3.31 12.40 -6.74
C ARG A 135 3.68 13.57 -7.63
N TYR A 136 4.54 14.45 -7.14
CA TYR A 136 4.97 15.65 -7.86
C TYR A 136 5.60 15.30 -9.21
N GLU A 137 6.55 14.37 -9.23
CA GLU A 137 7.25 13.98 -10.47
C GLU A 137 6.29 13.35 -11.48
N LEU A 138 5.34 12.55 -11.05
CA LEU A 138 4.30 12.02 -11.93
C LEU A 138 3.40 13.12 -12.50
N GLU A 139 3.03 14.12 -11.70
CA GLU A 139 2.23 15.27 -12.16
C GLU A 139 3.01 16.16 -13.15
N GLN A 140 4.36 16.13 -13.11
CA GLN A 140 5.23 16.78 -14.11
C GLN A 140 5.53 15.91 -15.34
N GLY A 141 5.11 14.64 -15.35
CA GLY A 141 5.39 13.70 -16.41
C GLY A 141 6.81 13.10 -16.37
N ASP A 142 7.58 13.33 -15.32
CA ASP A 142 8.93 12.76 -15.17
C ASP A 142 8.90 11.34 -14.60
N VAL A 143 8.68 10.37 -15.50
CA VAL A 143 8.64 8.94 -15.15
C VAL A 143 10.01 8.43 -14.71
N ASP A 144 11.12 9.01 -15.20
CA ASP A 144 12.47 8.65 -14.79
C ASP A 144 12.75 9.08 -13.33
N ALA A 145 12.35 10.29 -12.97
CA ALA A 145 12.45 10.76 -11.59
C ALA A 145 11.58 9.91 -10.65
N PHE A 146 10.34 9.61 -11.05
CA PHE A 146 9.48 8.70 -10.30
C PHE A 146 10.13 7.32 -10.08
N ALA A 147 10.75 6.73 -11.10
CA ALA A 147 11.42 5.45 -10.99
C ALA A 147 12.63 5.50 -10.03
N ARG A 148 13.41 6.59 -10.03
CA ARG A 148 14.50 6.80 -9.07
C ARG A 148 13.95 6.89 -7.64
N LEU A 149 12.90 7.66 -7.40
CA LEU A 149 12.26 7.79 -6.10
C LEU A 149 11.65 6.48 -5.61
N LEU A 150 11.10 5.64 -6.51
CA LEU A 150 10.60 4.31 -6.18
C LEU A 150 11.73 3.39 -5.68
N ASN A 151 12.91 3.49 -6.28
CA ASN A 151 14.10 2.76 -5.84
C ASN A 151 14.58 3.24 -4.47
N GLU A 152 14.62 4.55 -4.25
CA GLU A 152 14.97 5.15 -2.97
C GLU A 152 13.97 4.74 -1.87
N HIS A 153 12.67 4.79 -2.17
CA HIS A 153 11.62 4.29 -1.27
C HIS A 153 11.85 2.82 -0.88
N TRP A 154 12.31 1.98 -1.82
CA TRP A 154 12.65 0.60 -1.53
C TRP A 154 13.83 0.48 -0.56
N GLU A 155 14.89 1.29 -0.74
CA GLU A 155 16.04 1.31 0.18
C GLU A 155 15.63 1.77 1.59
N VAL A 156 14.85 2.84 1.69
CA VAL A 156 14.32 3.34 2.97
C VAL A 156 13.37 2.31 3.61
N SER A 157 12.56 1.63 2.83
CA SER A 157 11.68 0.56 3.34
C SER A 157 12.47 -0.57 4.02
N LYS A 158 13.62 -0.93 3.49
CA LYS A 158 14.51 -1.93 4.11
C LYS A 158 15.01 -1.47 5.49
N LEU A 159 15.24 -0.18 5.69
CA LEU A 159 15.65 0.36 6.98
C LEU A 159 14.54 0.28 8.03
N SER A 160 13.27 0.42 7.65
CA SER A 160 12.15 0.23 8.57
C SER A 160 12.03 -1.23 9.05
N LEU A 161 12.65 -2.16 8.33
CA LEU A 161 12.61 -3.60 8.51
C LEU A 161 13.93 -4.18 9.08
N ILE A 162 14.88 -3.35 9.47
CA ILE A 162 16.30 -3.68 9.77
C ILE A 162 16.55 -4.81 10.78
N HIS A 163 15.54 -5.34 11.44
CA HIS A 163 15.69 -6.51 12.32
C HIS A 163 14.87 -7.72 11.88
N ILE A 164 14.32 -7.69 10.68
CA ILE A 164 13.78 -8.88 10.08
C ILE A 164 14.96 -9.55 9.40
N SER A 165 15.42 -10.65 10.01
CA SER A 165 16.46 -11.51 9.45
C SER A 165 16.34 -11.58 7.94
N GLU A 166 17.44 -11.35 7.23
CA GLU A 166 17.52 -11.57 5.80
C GLU A 166 16.77 -12.85 5.45
N PRO A 167 15.97 -12.84 4.37
CA PRO A 167 15.39 -14.11 3.92
C PRO A 167 16.59 -15.06 3.76
N THR A 168 16.60 -16.08 4.59
CA THR A 168 17.58 -17.16 4.48
C THR A 168 17.74 -17.46 3.00
N ARG A 169 18.94 -17.24 2.45
CA ARG A 169 19.29 -17.70 1.11
C ARG A 169 18.82 -19.14 1.03
N PRO A 170 18.09 -19.55 0.00
CA PRO A 170 17.85 -20.96 -0.20
C PRO A 170 19.24 -21.62 -0.25
N LEU A 171 19.48 -22.49 0.70
CA LEU A 171 20.59 -23.43 0.60
C LEU A 171 20.22 -24.37 -0.55
N TYR A 172 20.93 -24.23 -1.67
CA TYR A 172 20.94 -25.23 -2.74
C TYR A 172 21.87 -26.36 -2.38
#